data_6fa504f0d7cf051ff1bc3ff35a4304f7
#
_entry.id   6fa504f0d7cf051ff1bc3ff35a4304f7
#
_cell.length_a   1.000
_cell.length_b   1.000
_cell.length_c   1.000
_cell.angle_alpha   90.00
_cell.angle_beta   90.00
_cell.angle_gamma   90.00
#
_symmetry.space_group_name_H-M   'P 1'
#
loop_
_entity.id
_entity.type
_entity.pdbx_description
1 polymer ?
#
loop_
_entity_poly.entity_id
_entity_poly.type
_entity_poly.pdbx_seq_one_letter_code
_entity_poly.pdbx_strand_id
1 'polypeptide(L)'
;FPNHYTLATGLVPDHHGIINNTFWDAKNKRQYSMGDFATRNNPEYYLGEPIWITAQKQGIKTGNMYWVGADIAIKNAHPTYYRPWNAKPFLSFEQRIDTVLTWLQKPEEERPGLVMLYFEEPDGSGHHNGPRSLQTGAVVQRMDSLMGVLRKKIEALPFAGDVNLIVTSDHGMTDISAERVVNINDYLKPEWCEVVDGRTPTSIFSKPEYRDSIYNTLKKAAHINVWKKEE
;
A
#
# COMPACT_ATOMS: atom_id res chain seq x y z
N PHE A 1 -0.92 -2.05 -0.82
CA PHE A 1 -1.60 -0.79 -1.16
C PHE A 1 -2.47 -0.27 0.00
N PRO A 2 -3.41 -1.05 0.58
CA PRO A 2 -4.26 -0.53 1.67
C PRO A 2 -3.48 0.09 2.83
N ASN A 3 -2.51 -0.64 3.39
CA ASN A 3 -1.73 -0.16 4.54
C ASN A 3 -0.90 1.09 4.24
N HIS A 4 -0.34 1.21 3.04
CA HIS A 4 0.35 2.44 2.62
C HIS A 4 -0.59 3.64 2.65
N TYR A 5 -1.83 3.45 2.20
CA TYR A 5 -2.79 4.54 2.19
C TYR A 5 -3.38 4.81 3.58
N THR A 6 -3.51 3.76 4.41
CA THR A 6 -3.79 3.90 5.86
C THR A 6 -2.72 4.73 6.56
N LEU A 7 -1.43 4.45 6.34
CA LEU A 7 -0.32 5.23 6.91
C LEU A 7 -0.37 6.70 6.47
N ALA A 8 -0.82 6.95 5.24
CA ALA A 8 -0.91 8.31 4.70
C ALA A 8 -2.15 9.08 5.17
N THR A 9 -3.24 8.40 5.53
CA THR A 9 -4.53 9.05 5.85
C THR A 9 -4.92 8.94 7.32
N GLY A 10 -4.35 7.99 8.06
CA GLY A 10 -4.81 7.62 9.41
C GLY A 10 -6.18 6.93 9.41
N LEU A 11 -6.71 6.55 8.25
CA LEU A 11 -8.02 5.91 8.10
C LEU A 11 -7.87 4.40 7.86
N VAL A 12 -8.85 3.63 8.30
CA VAL A 12 -8.97 2.21 7.93
C VAL A 12 -9.45 2.06 6.47
N PRO A 13 -9.22 0.91 5.82
CA PRO A 13 -9.57 0.68 4.41
C PRO A 13 -11.00 1.03 4.04
N ASP A 14 -11.98 0.71 4.87
CA ASP A 14 -13.40 1.04 4.64
C ASP A 14 -13.67 2.54 4.54
N HIS A 15 -12.85 3.36 5.21
CA HIS A 15 -13.00 4.81 5.22
C HIS A 15 -12.16 5.49 4.14
N HIS A 16 -11.01 4.92 3.75
CA HIS A 16 -10.18 5.52 2.71
C HIS A 16 -10.37 4.90 1.31
N GLY A 17 -11.18 3.84 1.19
CA GLY A 17 -11.66 3.30 -0.09
C GLY A 17 -10.73 2.28 -0.77
N ILE A 18 -9.46 2.20 -0.43
CA ILE A 18 -8.51 1.23 -0.99
C ILE A 18 -8.52 -0.02 -0.12
N ILE A 19 -9.47 -0.91 -0.34
CA ILE A 19 -9.72 -2.07 0.52
C ILE A 19 -8.82 -3.27 0.23
N ASN A 20 -8.26 -3.35 -0.98
CA ASN A 20 -7.32 -4.39 -1.39
C ASN A 20 -6.46 -3.89 -2.58
N ASN A 21 -5.45 -4.67 -2.98
CA ASN A 21 -4.67 -4.43 -4.20
C ASN A 21 -5.52 -4.61 -5.47
N THR A 22 -6.50 -5.50 -5.42
CA THR A 22 -7.57 -5.69 -6.40
C THR A 22 -8.88 -5.90 -5.67
N PHE A 23 -9.96 -5.26 -6.12
CA PHE A 23 -11.29 -5.45 -5.53
C PHE A 23 -12.40 -5.10 -6.53
N TRP A 24 -13.55 -5.73 -6.33
CA TRP A 24 -14.74 -5.47 -7.13
C TRP A 24 -15.43 -4.18 -6.68
N ASP A 25 -15.58 -3.25 -7.60
CA ASP A 25 -16.37 -2.05 -7.42
C ASP A 25 -17.82 -2.33 -7.85
N ALA A 26 -18.65 -2.67 -6.88
CA ALA A 26 -20.06 -3.00 -7.14
C ALA A 26 -20.87 -1.83 -7.70
N LYS A 27 -20.49 -0.58 -7.39
CA LYS A 27 -21.16 0.63 -7.89
C LYS A 27 -20.93 0.80 -9.38
N ASN A 28 -19.70 0.68 -9.83
CA ASN A 28 -19.30 0.87 -11.22
C ASN A 28 -19.24 -0.46 -12.00
N LYS A 29 -19.56 -1.59 -11.37
CA LYS A 29 -19.53 -2.95 -11.94
C LYS A 29 -18.23 -3.27 -12.67
N ARG A 30 -17.12 -2.91 -12.06
CA ARG A 30 -15.77 -3.17 -12.60
C ARG A 30 -14.79 -3.53 -11.50
N GLN A 31 -13.69 -4.14 -11.87
CA GLN A 31 -12.62 -4.45 -10.94
C GLN A 31 -11.65 -3.28 -10.85
N TYR A 32 -11.36 -2.82 -9.63
CA TYR A 32 -10.19 -2.01 -9.34
C TYR A 32 -8.96 -2.92 -9.33
N SER A 33 -7.86 -2.45 -9.88
CA SER A 33 -6.57 -3.12 -9.76
C SER A 33 -5.44 -2.10 -9.66
N MET A 34 -4.53 -2.29 -8.70
CA MET A 34 -3.31 -1.49 -8.62
C MET A 34 -2.40 -1.62 -9.85
N GLY A 35 -2.54 -2.72 -10.60
CA GLY A 35 -1.84 -2.95 -11.86
C GLY A 35 -2.47 -2.29 -13.08
N ASP A 36 -3.74 -1.89 -12.99
CA ASP A 36 -4.44 -1.20 -14.06
C ASP A 36 -4.37 0.32 -13.86
N PHE A 37 -3.70 0.99 -14.79
CA PHE A 37 -3.51 2.44 -14.75
C PHE A 37 -4.85 3.21 -14.73
N ALA A 38 -5.86 2.74 -15.44
CA ALA A 38 -7.15 3.42 -15.55
C ALA A 38 -7.91 3.44 -14.22
N THR A 39 -7.85 2.34 -13.45
CA THR A 39 -8.49 2.28 -12.13
C THR A 39 -7.60 2.84 -11.04
N ARG A 40 -6.31 2.48 -11.03
CA ARG A 40 -5.36 2.99 -10.04
C ARG A 40 -5.25 4.51 -10.05
N ASN A 41 -5.30 5.13 -11.23
CA ASN A 41 -5.13 6.59 -11.38
C ASN A 41 -6.45 7.37 -11.26
N ASN A 42 -7.56 6.71 -10.96
CA ASN A 42 -8.84 7.39 -10.72
C ASN A 42 -8.93 7.88 -9.27
N PRO A 43 -8.92 9.21 -9.01
CA PRO A 43 -8.96 9.77 -7.65
C PRO A 43 -10.24 9.44 -6.89
N GLU A 44 -11.32 9.01 -7.54
CA GLU A 44 -12.57 8.62 -6.87
C GLU A 44 -12.42 7.43 -5.93
N TYR A 45 -11.41 6.57 -6.14
CA TYR A 45 -11.11 5.46 -5.25
C TYR A 45 -10.38 5.88 -3.98
N TYR A 46 -9.73 7.05 -3.96
CA TYR A 46 -8.89 7.53 -2.88
C TYR A 46 -9.65 8.49 -1.98
N LEU A 47 -10.40 7.93 -1.05
CA LEU A 47 -11.13 8.70 -0.05
C LEU A 47 -10.20 9.18 1.08
N GLY A 48 -10.69 10.08 1.91
CA GLY A 48 -9.88 10.71 2.94
C GLY A 48 -8.94 11.79 2.38
N GLU A 49 -8.06 12.26 3.21
CA GLU A 49 -7.05 13.27 2.85
C GLU A 49 -5.67 12.76 3.30
N PRO A 50 -4.75 12.49 2.38
CA PRO A 50 -3.44 12.03 2.76
C PRO A 50 -2.60 13.15 3.38
N ILE A 51 -1.71 12.79 4.31
CA ILE A 51 -0.91 13.70 5.12
C ILE A 51 -0.12 14.74 4.31
N TRP A 52 0.32 14.40 3.10
CA TRP A 52 1.03 15.38 2.25
C TRP A 52 0.13 16.51 1.78
N ILE A 53 -1.17 16.27 1.58
CA ILE A 53 -2.13 17.33 1.24
C ILE A 53 -2.45 18.16 2.48
N THR A 54 -2.65 17.52 3.63
CA THR A 54 -2.85 18.22 4.90
C THR A 54 -1.67 19.12 5.23
N ALA A 55 -0.44 18.65 5.04
CA ALA A 55 0.78 19.44 5.23
C ALA A 55 0.82 20.64 4.26
N GLN A 56 0.51 20.42 2.98
CA GLN A 56 0.52 21.51 1.99
C GLN A 56 -0.53 22.58 2.27
N LYS A 57 -1.70 22.23 2.78
CA LYS A 57 -2.72 23.19 3.22
C LYS A 57 -2.24 24.08 4.37
N GLN A 58 -1.25 23.63 5.12
CA GLN A 58 -0.58 24.37 6.19
C GLN A 58 0.69 25.08 5.73
N GLY A 59 0.93 25.15 4.42
CA GLY A 59 2.10 25.83 3.84
C GLY A 59 3.37 25.00 3.84
N ILE A 60 3.33 23.73 4.25
CA ILE A 60 4.48 22.83 4.29
C ILE A 60 4.63 22.14 2.92
N LYS A 61 5.77 22.33 2.27
CA LYS A 61 6.10 21.59 1.04
C LYS A 61 6.33 20.11 1.35
N THR A 62 5.97 19.25 0.41
CA THR A 62 6.03 17.79 0.60
C THR A 62 6.78 17.10 -0.53
N GLY A 63 7.46 16.01 -0.21
CA GLY A 63 8.15 15.14 -1.17
C GLY A 63 7.68 13.69 -1.05
N ASN A 64 7.36 13.06 -2.19
CA ASN A 64 6.94 11.65 -2.20
C ASN A 64 7.69 10.87 -3.27
N MET A 65 8.53 9.94 -2.82
CA MET A 65 9.29 9.05 -3.68
C MET A 65 8.61 7.69 -3.75
N TYR A 66 7.85 7.43 -4.84
CA TYR A 66 7.13 6.19 -5.12
C TYR A 66 6.08 5.79 -4.08
N TRP A 67 5.64 6.69 -3.23
CA TRP A 67 4.57 6.37 -2.27
C TRP A 67 3.23 6.21 -2.96
N VAL A 68 2.44 5.23 -2.48
CA VAL A 68 1.10 4.92 -3.00
C VAL A 68 0.18 6.14 -2.95
N GLY A 69 -0.43 6.47 -4.07
CA GLY A 69 -1.35 7.59 -4.21
C GLY A 69 -0.69 8.94 -4.47
N ALA A 70 0.64 9.04 -4.37
CA ALA A 70 1.35 10.31 -4.58
C ALA A 70 1.31 10.82 -6.02
N ASP A 71 1.17 9.92 -6.98
CA ASP A 71 1.07 10.20 -8.42
C ASP A 71 -0.38 10.45 -8.90
N ILE A 72 -1.32 10.52 -7.97
CA ILE A 72 -2.75 10.73 -8.24
C ILE A 72 -3.16 12.10 -7.70
N ALA A 73 -3.97 12.84 -8.47
CA ALA A 73 -4.47 14.15 -8.05
C ALA A 73 -5.59 14.03 -6.99
N ILE A 74 -5.26 13.45 -5.83
CA ILE A 74 -6.20 13.30 -4.72
C ILE A 74 -6.59 14.69 -4.21
N LYS A 75 -7.91 14.94 -4.06
CA LYS A 75 -8.41 16.29 -3.72
C LYS A 75 -7.88 17.39 -4.65
N ASN A 76 -7.67 17.06 -5.93
CA ASN A 76 -7.12 17.94 -6.97
C ASN A 76 -5.70 18.47 -6.69
N ALA A 77 -4.90 17.74 -5.91
CA ALA A 77 -3.55 18.14 -5.58
C ALA A 77 -2.57 16.96 -5.64
N HIS A 78 -1.32 17.27 -5.98
CA HIS A 78 -0.16 16.37 -5.87
C HIS A 78 0.78 16.87 -4.78
N PRO A 79 1.69 16.01 -4.28
CA PRO A 79 2.83 16.48 -3.48
C PRO A 79 3.65 17.54 -4.25
N THR A 80 4.34 18.43 -3.54
CA THR A 80 5.19 19.46 -4.16
C THR A 80 6.28 18.86 -5.04
N TYR A 81 6.92 17.81 -4.54
CA TYR A 81 7.89 16.99 -5.28
C TYR A 81 7.43 15.54 -5.24
N TYR A 82 7.39 14.87 -6.38
CA TYR A 82 7.04 13.46 -6.40
C TYR A 82 7.63 12.73 -7.60
N ARG A 83 7.79 11.43 -7.46
CA ARG A 83 8.18 10.54 -8.54
C ARG A 83 7.07 9.51 -8.76
N PRO A 84 6.36 9.54 -9.90
CA PRO A 84 5.36 8.52 -10.24
C PRO A 84 5.99 7.13 -10.36
N TRP A 85 5.25 6.11 -9.94
CA TRP A 85 5.71 4.71 -10.02
C TRP A 85 6.08 4.26 -11.44
N ASN A 86 5.35 4.76 -12.45
CA ASN A 86 5.58 4.42 -13.85
C ASN A 86 6.64 5.29 -14.55
N ALA A 87 7.23 6.26 -13.85
CA ALA A 87 8.25 7.13 -14.43
C ALA A 87 9.51 6.36 -14.83
N LYS A 88 10.03 6.68 -16.01
CA LYS A 88 11.28 6.09 -16.52
C LYS A 88 12.43 7.11 -16.49
N PRO A 89 13.67 6.68 -16.24
CA PRO A 89 14.05 5.33 -15.79
C PRO A 89 13.51 5.05 -14.38
N PHE A 90 13.27 3.76 -14.05
CA PHE A 90 12.94 3.36 -12.69
C PHE A 90 14.19 3.48 -11.82
N LEU A 91 14.10 4.20 -10.71
CA LEU A 91 15.27 4.53 -9.89
C LEU A 91 15.69 3.37 -9.01
N SER A 92 16.99 3.12 -8.91
CA SER A 92 17.54 2.23 -7.87
C SER A 92 17.27 2.80 -6.46
N PHE A 93 17.45 1.98 -5.45
CA PHE A 93 17.25 2.41 -4.06
C PHE A 93 18.21 3.56 -3.67
N GLU A 94 19.46 3.47 -4.11
CA GLU A 94 20.47 4.51 -3.92
C GLU A 94 20.05 5.81 -4.59
N GLN A 95 19.57 5.75 -5.85
CA GLN A 95 19.09 6.91 -6.58
C GLN A 95 17.85 7.56 -5.94
N ARG A 96 16.98 6.76 -5.29
CA ARG A 96 15.83 7.30 -4.53
C ARG A 96 16.32 8.10 -3.32
N ILE A 97 17.29 7.55 -2.58
CA ILE A 97 17.93 8.25 -1.47
C ILE A 97 18.57 9.56 -1.95
N ASP A 98 19.34 9.53 -3.01
CA ASP A 98 20.00 10.71 -3.57
C ASP A 98 19.00 11.78 -4.03
N THR A 99 17.89 11.36 -4.63
CA THR A 99 16.82 12.28 -5.03
C THR A 99 16.18 12.95 -3.81
N VAL A 100 15.86 12.18 -2.77
CA VAL A 100 15.30 12.72 -1.52
C VAL A 100 16.28 13.70 -0.87
N LEU A 101 17.58 13.36 -0.83
CA LEU A 101 18.59 14.26 -0.30
C LEU A 101 18.70 15.55 -1.14
N THR A 102 18.55 15.47 -2.46
CA THR A 102 18.50 16.67 -3.32
C THR A 102 17.30 17.57 -2.97
N TRP A 103 16.15 16.99 -2.65
CA TRP A 103 14.99 17.78 -2.19
C TRP A 103 15.25 18.43 -0.83
N LEU A 104 15.84 17.69 0.11
CA LEU A 104 16.16 18.22 1.44
C LEU A 104 17.22 19.33 1.42
N GLN A 105 18.15 19.31 0.46
CA GLN A 105 19.20 20.31 0.30
C GLN A 105 18.75 21.59 -0.43
N LYS A 106 17.49 21.69 -0.84
CA LYS A 106 16.95 22.93 -1.39
C LYS A 106 16.97 24.08 -0.37
N PRO A 107 16.93 25.34 -0.84
CA PRO A 107 16.71 26.49 0.05
C PRO A 107 15.52 26.26 0.99
N GLU A 108 15.56 26.86 2.15
CA GLU A 108 14.55 26.63 3.21
C GLU A 108 13.12 26.84 2.72
N GLU A 109 12.89 27.86 1.93
CA GLU A 109 11.60 28.20 1.35
C GLU A 109 11.10 27.19 0.30
N GLU A 110 12.00 26.37 -0.27
CA GLU A 110 11.67 25.31 -1.24
C GLU A 110 11.74 23.91 -0.63
N ARG A 111 12.39 23.78 0.52
CA ARG A 111 12.64 22.49 1.16
C ARG A 111 11.34 21.82 1.62
N PRO A 112 11.12 20.52 1.31
CA PRO A 112 9.98 19.81 1.88
C PRO A 112 10.17 19.58 3.38
N GLY A 113 9.14 19.92 4.16
CA GLY A 113 9.07 19.61 5.59
C GLY A 113 8.52 18.22 5.90
N LEU A 114 7.95 17.55 4.89
CA LEU A 114 7.51 16.15 4.98
C LEU A 114 7.99 15.41 3.74
N VAL A 115 8.67 14.27 3.95
CA VAL A 115 9.08 13.38 2.86
C VAL A 115 8.63 11.95 3.14
N MET A 116 8.00 11.32 2.17
CA MET A 116 7.65 9.90 2.21
C MET A 116 8.46 9.16 1.13
N LEU A 117 9.19 8.13 1.55
CA LEU A 117 10.08 7.35 0.68
C LEU A 117 9.71 5.87 0.78
N TYR A 118 9.55 5.21 -0.36
CA TYR A 118 9.18 3.80 -0.43
C TYR A 118 10.27 2.95 -1.07
N PHE A 119 10.45 1.77 -0.49
CA PHE A 119 11.23 0.67 -1.03
C PHE A 119 10.37 -0.58 -1.08
N GLU A 120 10.35 -1.28 -2.20
CA GLU A 120 9.54 -2.48 -2.42
C GLU A 120 10.14 -3.76 -1.84
N GLU A 121 11.40 -3.72 -1.41
CA GLU A 121 12.04 -4.85 -0.74
C GLU A 121 12.00 -4.69 0.80
N PRO A 122 11.97 -5.78 1.56
CA PRO A 122 12.21 -7.20 1.19
C PRO A 122 10.97 -7.98 0.75
N ASP A 123 9.84 -7.34 0.47
CA ASP A 123 8.58 -7.98 0.11
C ASP A 123 8.71 -8.88 -1.13
N GLY A 124 9.29 -8.36 -2.21
CA GLY A 124 9.49 -9.13 -3.44
C GLY A 124 10.32 -10.40 -3.22
N SER A 125 11.42 -10.29 -2.47
CA SER A 125 12.23 -11.45 -2.12
C SER A 125 11.50 -12.45 -1.23
N GLY A 126 10.74 -11.95 -0.24
CA GLY A 126 9.94 -12.77 0.65
C GLY A 126 8.87 -13.59 -0.09
N HIS A 127 8.19 -12.99 -1.05
CA HIS A 127 7.22 -13.68 -1.90
C HIS A 127 7.84 -14.74 -2.80
N HIS A 128 9.04 -14.48 -3.34
CA HIS A 128 9.68 -15.38 -4.29
C HIS A 128 10.44 -16.53 -3.60
N ASN A 129 11.15 -16.25 -2.53
CA ASN A 129 12.07 -17.17 -1.89
C ASN A 129 11.58 -17.71 -0.54
N GLY A 130 10.51 -17.13 -0.01
CA GLY A 130 10.03 -17.37 1.36
C GLY A 130 10.65 -16.40 2.38
N PRO A 131 9.90 -16.04 3.43
CA PRO A 131 10.31 -14.99 4.38
C PRO A 131 11.54 -15.38 5.23
N ARG A 132 11.80 -16.68 5.37
CA ARG A 132 12.93 -17.21 6.19
C ARG A 132 14.11 -17.71 5.36
N SER A 133 14.11 -17.48 4.05
CA SER A 133 15.20 -17.92 3.18
C SER A 133 16.47 -17.10 3.39
N LEU A 134 17.61 -17.69 3.04
CA LEU A 134 18.90 -16.98 3.05
C LEU A 134 18.90 -15.80 2.08
N GLN A 135 18.21 -15.93 0.95
CA GLN A 135 18.06 -14.87 -0.05
C GLN A 135 17.31 -13.67 0.53
N THR A 136 16.18 -13.90 1.19
CA THR A 136 15.42 -12.83 1.86
C THR A 136 16.22 -12.20 2.99
N GLY A 137 16.96 -13.01 3.77
CA GLY A 137 17.88 -12.52 4.79
C GLY A 137 18.96 -11.59 4.23
N ALA A 138 19.54 -11.94 3.07
CA ALA A 138 20.53 -11.09 2.40
C ALA A 138 19.94 -9.76 1.92
N VAL A 139 18.68 -9.77 1.44
CA VAL A 139 17.97 -8.55 1.04
C VAL A 139 17.69 -7.67 2.26
N VAL A 140 17.28 -8.24 3.40
CA VAL A 140 17.08 -7.48 4.64
C VAL A 140 18.38 -6.80 5.08
N GLN A 141 19.54 -7.51 5.05
CA GLN A 141 20.83 -6.90 5.35
C GLN A 141 21.21 -5.77 4.39
N ARG A 142 20.89 -5.92 3.09
CA ARG A 142 21.07 -4.83 2.12
C ARG A 142 20.21 -3.62 2.45
N MET A 143 18.93 -3.83 2.81
CA MET A 143 18.02 -2.75 3.22
C MET A 143 18.52 -2.03 4.47
N ASP A 144 19.02 -2.76 5.47
CA ASP A 144 19.65 -2.17 6.65
C ASP A 144 20.86 -1.30 6.29
N SER A 145 21.72 -1.79 5.38
CA SER A 145 22.86 -1.03 4.87
C SER A 145 22.42 0.28 4.16
N LEU A 146 21.35 0.24 3.38
CA LEU A 146 20.76 1.42 2.73
C LEU A 146 20.20 2.41 3.75
N MET A 147 19.56 1.93 4.82
CA MET A 147 19.12 2.79 5.92
C MET A 147 20.30 3.46 6.62
N GLY A 148 21.41 2.72 6.80
CA GLY A 148 22.68 3.28 7.30
C GLY A 148 23.24 4.38 6.39
N VAL A 149 23.17 4.21 5.07
CA VAL A 149 23.56 5.25 4.09
C VAL A 149 22.65 6.47 4.18
N LEU A 150 21.32 6.28 4.19
CA LEU A 150 20.34 7.36 4.31
C LEU A 150 20.58 8.16 5.60
N ARG A 151 20.73 7.47 6.74
CA ARG A 151 20.98 8.10 8.03
C ARG A 151 22.25 8.96 8.01
N LYS A 152 23.36 8.41 7.53
CA LYS A 152 24.64 9.15 7.43
C LYS A 152 24.54 10.39 6.55
N LYS A 153 23.80 10.30 5.43
CA LYS A 153 23.58 11.44 4.55
C LYS A 153 22.70 12.51 5.22
N ILE A 154 21.70 12.13 6.00
CA ILE A 154 20.89 13.07 6.80
C ILE A 154 21.74 13.73 7.89
N GLU A 155 22.54 12.93 8.64
CA GLU A 155 23.43 13.43 9.68
C GLU A 155 24.47 14.45 9.17
N ALA A 156 24.82 14.38 7.90
CA ALA A 156 25.72 15.35 7.24
C ALA A 156 25.04 16.65 6.80
N LEU A 157 23.71 16.79 6.93
CA LEU A 157 23.01 18.02 6.59
C LEU A 157 23.26 19.11 7.67
N PRO A 158 23.38 20.40 7.29
CA PRO A 158 23.57 21.48 8.26
C PRO A 158 22.47 21.59 9.31
N PHE A 159 21.29 21.05 9.01
CA PHE A 159 20.08 21.06 9.85
C PHE A 159 19.66 19.65 10.28
N ALA A 160 20.63 18.73 10.37
CA ALA A 160 20.37 17.32 10.74
C ALA A 160 19.57 17.17 12.06
N GLY A 161 19.78 18.08 13.03
CA GLY A 161 19.07 18.09 14.30
C GLY A 161 17.56 18.36 14.19
N ASP A 162 17.11 18.90 13.07
CA ASP A 162 15.70 19.19 12.81
C ASP A 162 15.00 18.07 11.99
N VAL A 163 15.75 17.03 11.61
CA VAL A 163 15.24 15.91 10.80
C VAL A 163 14.89 14.72 11.66
N ASN A 164 13.61 14.32 11.62
CA ASN A 164 13.15 13.08 12.21
C ASN A 164 13.06 12.00 11.11
N LEU A 165 13.75 10.89 11.27
CA LEU A 165 13.69 9.73 10.39
C LEU A 165 12.83 8.64 11.03
N ILE A 166 11.70 8.31 10.38
CA ILE A 166 10.79 7.22 10.79
C ILE A 166 10.92 6.09 9.76
N VAL A 167 11.23 4.89 10.23
CA VAL A 167 11.28 3.67 9.41
C VAL A 167 10.18 2.73 9.89
N THR A 168 9.34 2.29 8.96
CA THR A 168 8.23 1.37 9.24
C THR A 168 8.02 0.40 8.09
N SER A 169 7.33 -0.71 8.34
CA SER A 169 6.81 -1.60 7.30
C SER A 169 5.31 -1.43 7.16
N ASP A 170 4.78 -1.81 6.00
CA ASP A 170 3.33 -1.83 5.73
C ASP A 170 2.67 -3.11 6.25
N HIS A 171 3.40 -4.22 6.33
CA HIS A 171 2.96 -5.51 6.89
C HIS A 171 4.17 -6.39 7.21
N GLY A 172 3.89 -7.51 7.84
CA GLY A 172 4.83 -8.62 7.99
C GLY A 172 4.63 -9.68 6.92
N MET A 173 5.35 -10.81 7.05
CA MET A 173 5.23 -11.96 6.17
C MET A 173 5.39 -13.25 6.94
N THR A 174 4.65 -14.29 6.56
CA THR A 174 4.74 -15.62 7.17
C THR A 174 4.69 -16.71 6.11
N ASP A 175 5.16 -17.91 6.47
CA ASP A 175 5.08 -19.05 5.59
C ASP A 175 3.65 -19.53 5.41
N ILE A 176 3.30 -19.91 4.20
CA ILE A 176 2.06 -20.59 3.85
C ILE A 176 2.33 -22.07 3.57
N SER A 177 1.30 -22.91 3.69
CA SER A 177 1.39 -24.35 3.40
C SER A 177 0.23 -24.78 2.53
N ALA A 178 0.51 -25.61 1.52
CA ALA A 178 -0.52 -26.23 0.69
C ALA A 178 -1.51 -27.09 1.51
N GLU A 179 -1.06 -27.64 2.64
CA GLU A 179 -1.89 -28.44 3.55
C GLU A 179 -2.93 -27.61 4.33
N ARG A 180 -2.72 -26.27 4.37
CA ARG A 180 -3.60 -25.33 5.08
C ARG A 180 -4.44 -24.48 4.13
N VAL A 181 -4.68 -24.95 2.93
CA VAL A 181 -5.52 -24.26 1.94
C VAL A 181 -6.98 -24.58 2.20
N VAL A 182 -7.80 -23.55 2.34
CA VAL A 182 -9.25 -23.66 2.33
C VAL A 182 -9.74 -23.17 0.97
N ASN A 183 -10.26 -24.09 0.15
CA ASN A 183 -10.85 -23.71 -1.12
C ASN A 183 -12.33 -23.36 -0.91
N ILE A 184 -12.64 -22.08 -0.96
CA ILE A 184 -14.02 -21.61 -0.73
C ILE A 184 -15.03 -22.14 -1.75
N ASN A 185 -14.58 -22.51 -2.97
CA ASN A 185 -15.46 -23.09 -3.99
C ASN A 185 -16.03 -24.45 -3.59
N ASP A 186 -15.41 -25.14 -2.61
CA ASP A 186 -15.96 -26.39 -2.07
C ASP A 186 -17.22 -26.16 -1.21
N TYR A 187 -17.46 -24.92 -0.80
CA TYR A 187 -18.56 -24.49 0.05
C TYR A 187 -19.61 -23.65 -0.68
N LEU A 188 -19.27 -23.11 -1.85
CA LEU A 188 -20.14 -22.20 -2.59
C LEU A 188 -20.70 -22.86 -3.84
N LYS A 189 -21.94 -22.54 -4.17
CA LYS A 189 -22.50 -22.85 -5.48
C LYS A 189 -22.36 -21.64 -6.37
N PRO A 190 -21.91 -21.79 -7.64
CA PRO A 190 -21.73 -20.66 -8.55
C PRO A 190 -22.97 -19.78 -8.71
N GLU A 191 -24.16 -20.39 -8.73
CA GLU A 191 -25.43 -19.69 -8.88
C GLU A 191 -25.80 -18.80 -7.68
N TRP A 192 -25.12 -18.95 -6.53
CA TRP A 192 -25.34 -18.14 -5.33
C TRP A 192 -24.63 -16.78 -5.37
N CYS A 193 -23.56 -16.70 -6.16
CA CYS A 193 -22.66 -15.55 -6.19
C CYS A 193 -22.83 -14.74 -7.46
N GLU A 194 -22.74 -13.43 -7.34
CA GLU A 194 -22.53 -12.53 -8.48
C GLU A 194 -21.04 -12.41 -8.77
N VAL A 195 -20.26 -12.15 -7.73
CA VAL A 195 -18.79 -12.05 -7.79
C VAL A 195 -18.17 -12.65 -6.54
N VAL A 196 -17.09 -13.39 -6.73
CA VAL A 196 -16.16 -13.78 -5.67
C VAL A 196 -14.84 -13.12 -5.98
N ASP A 197 -14.39 -12.22 -5.12
CA ASP A 197 -13.25 -11.35 -5.37
C ASP A 197 -12.21 -11.40 -4.26
N GLY A 198 -10.96 -11.24 -4.64
CA GLY A 198 -9.83 -11.26 -3.73
C GLY A 198 -9.36 -12.68 -3.37
N ARG A 199 -8.28 -12.73 -2.61
CA ARG A 199 -7.69 -13.98 -2.10
C ARG A 199 -7.72 -14.02 -0.58
N THR A 200 -7.15 -13.02 0.06
CA THR A 200 -7.11 -12.89 1.52
C THR A 200 -7.01 -11.38 1.84
N PRO A 201 -8.05 -10.74 2.34
CA PRO A 201 -9.41 -11.28 2.50
C PRO A 201 -10.12 -11.52 1.17
N THR A 202 -11.11 -12.42 1.20
CA THR A 202 -12.00 -12.68 0.07
C THR A 202 -13.34 -12.00 0.30
N SER A 203 -13.82 -11.26 -0.69
CA SER A 203 -15.14 -10.62 -0.70
C SER A 203 -16.10 -11.41 -1.57
N ILE A 204 -17.29 -11.70 -1.06
CA ILE A 204 -18.32 -12.43 -1.78
C ILE A 204 -19.53 -11.53 -1.97
N PHE A 205 -19.82 -11.21 -3.22
CA PHE A 205 -21.03 -10.48 -3.62
C PHE A 205 -22.09 -11.52 -3.98
N SER A 206 -23.03 -11.72 -3.06
CA SER A 206 -24.09 -12.73 -3.20
C SER A 206 -25.32 -12.17 -3.88
N LYS A 207 -26.08 -13.02 -4.55
CA LYS A 207 -27.48 -12.70 -4.82
C LYS A 207 -28.23 -12.62 -3.50
N PRO A 208 -29.20 -11.69 -3.35
CA PRO A 208 -29.86 -11.42 -2.07
C PRO A 208 -30.47 -12.66 -1.42
N GLU A 209 -31.12 -13.54 -2.18
CA GLU A 209 -31.80 -14.77 -1.72
C GLU A 209 -30.85 -15.83 -1.20
N TYR A 210 -29.55 -15.79 -1.53
CA TYR A 210 -28.56 -16.78 -1.10
C TYR A 210 -27.60 -16.29 -0.01
N ARG A 211 -27.73 -15.04 0.42
CA ARG A 211 -26.81 -14.40 1.37
C ARG A 211 -26.64 -15.22 2.68
N ASP A 212 -27.75 -15.60 3.27
CA ASP A 212 -27.73 -16.38 4.53
C ASP A 212 -27.23 -17.81 4.29
N SER A 213 -27.55 -18.41 3.14
CA SER A 213 -27.07 -19.73 2.76
C SER A 213 -25.54 -19.75 2.65
N ILE A 214 -24.95 -18.76 1.99
CA ILE A 214 -23.50 -18.58 1.87
C ILE A 214 -22.87 -18.39 3.25
N TYR A 215 -23.37 -17.46 4.04
CA TYR A 215 -22.87 -17.18 5.38
C TYR A 215 -22.87 -18.42 6.26
N ASN A 216 -24.00 -19.11 6.36
CA ASN A 216 -24.16 -20.31 7.20
C ASN A 216 -23.32 -21.50 6.71
N THR A 217 -23.08 -21.59 5.41
CA THR A 217 -22.25 -22.65 4.83
C THR A 217 -20.76 -22.38 5.12
N LEU A 218 -20.29 -21.17 4.88
CA LEU A 218 -18.91 -20.81 5.13
C LEU A 218 -18.55 -20.77 6.63
N LYS A 219 -19.48 -20.43 7.50
CA LYS A 219 -19.28 -20.51 8.97
C LYS A 219 -18.96 -21.92 9.47
N LYS A 220 -19.27 -22.95 8.68
CA LYS A 220 -18.93 -24.36 9.00
C LYS A 220 -17.54 -24.75 8.54
N ALA A 221 -16.91 -23.95 7.68
CA ALA A 221 -15.56 -24.21 7.21
C ALA A 221 -14.56 -23.97 8.32
N ALA A 222 -13.65 -24.92 8.52
CA ALA A 222 -12.57 -24.77 9.50
C ALA A 222 -11.55 -23.73 9.03
N HIS A 223 -10.92 -23.07 10.00
CA HIS A 223 -9.79 -22.17 9.78
C HIS A 223 -10.06 -20.88 8.98
N ILE A 224 -11.31 -20.50 8.79
CA ILE A 224 -11.70 -19.20 8.25
C ILE A 224 -12.69 -18.50 9.18
N ASN A 225 -12.66 -17.16 9.14
CA ASN A 225 -13.66 -16.34 9.77
C ASN A 225 -14.54 -15.71 8.68
N VAL A 226 -15.82 -15.60 8.96
CA VAL A 226 -16.81 -15.08 8.00
C VAL A 226 -17.65 -14.03 8.70
N TRP A 227 -17.82 -12.90 8.04
CA TRP A 227 -18.63 -11.77 8.49
C TRP A 227 -19.59 -11.35 7.40
N LYS A 228 -20.73 -10.85 7.79
CA LYS A 228 -21.57 -10.04 6.90
C LYS A 228 -21.06 -8.61 6.91
N LYS A 229 -21.33 -7.85 5.85
CA LYS A 229 -20.83 -6.47 5.71
C LYS A 229 -21.26 -5.55 6.86
N GLU A 230 -22.40 -5.82 7.48
CA GLU A 230 -22.95 -5.05 8.60
C GLU A 230 -22.40 -5.44 9.98
N GLU A 231 -21.66 -6.55 10.08
CA GLU A 231 -20.96 -6.99 11.29
C GLU A 231 -19.57 -6.34 11.40
#